data_29c28c61ef88308a5f54b172168645f9
#
_entry.id   29c28c61ef88308a5f54b172168645f9
#
_cell.length_a   1.000
_cell.length_b   1.000
_cell.length_c   1.000
_cell.angle_alpha   90.00
_cell.angle_beta   90.00
_cell.angle_gamma   90.00
#
_symmetry.space_group_name_H-M   'P 1'
#
loop_
_entity.id
_entity.type
_entity.pdbx_description
1 polymer ?
#
loop_
_entity_poly.entity_id
_entity_poly.type
_entity_poly.pdbx_seq_one_letter_code
_entity_poly.pdbx_strand_id
1 'polypeptide(L)'
;ALQPQSGYKWKTLYREDVRTVAVPIFTTKSFHQGVEFQLTKAIVTQIEAMSPYKVVDRDRADTILEGEIVDVRTRTVSRDRDSAVPQEQIQGIVVNFVWKDLRTGKILQQKYNFEESKVFYPTLAESQFTGTQSSVENLAVSIVHEMQADW
;
A
#
# COMPACT_ATOMS: atom_id res chain seq x y z
N ALA A 1 12.67 -32.27 -19.92
CA ALA A 1 11.70 -32.09 -19.70
C ALA A 1 11.34 -31.84 -18.34
N LEU A 2 11.98 -31.54 -17.64
CA LEU A 2 11.66 -31.43 -16.49
C LEU A 2 11.38 -30.17 -15.98
N GLN A 3 11.46 -29.31 -16.66
CA GLN A 3 11.25 -28.15 -16.32
C GLN A 3 9.98 -27.82 -15.87
N PRO A 4 9.14 -28.47 -16.03
CA PRO A 4 7.85 -28.18 -15.74
C PRO A 4 7.70 -27.65 -14.38
N GLN A 5 8.38 -28.16 -13.53
CA GLN A 5 8.20 -27.72 -12.29
C GLN A 5 8.61 -26.34 -12.19
N SER A 6 9.42 -25.89 -12.98
CA SER A 6 9.81 -24.54 -12.87
C SER A 6 8.64 -23.66 -13.16
N GLY A 7 7.81 -24.04 -14.03
CA GLY A 7 6.68 -23.21 -14.35
C GLY A 7 5.82 -22.95 -13.16
N TYR A 8 5.52 -23.96 -12.39
CA TYR A 8 4.61 -23.68 -11.35
C TYR A 8 5.27 -23.01 -10.19
N LYS A 9 6.55 -23.24 -9.98
CA LYS A 9 7.15 -22.61 -8.93
C LYS A 9 7.33 -21.20 -9.13
N TRP A 10 7.67 -20.84 -10.28
CA TRP A 10 7.96 -19.49 -10.61
C TRP A 10 6.81 -18.79 -11.25
N LYS A 11 5.66 -19.42 -11.32
CA LYS A 11 4.51 -18.78 -11.76
C LYS A 11 4.31 -17.67 -10.84
N THR A 12 4.25 -16.51 -11.35
CA THR A 12 4.05 -15.34 -10.59
C THR A 12 2.68 -15.37 -9.96
N LEU A 13 2.56 -14.78 -8.79
CA LEU A 13 1.27 -14.53 -8.17
C LEU A 13 0.60 -13.34 -8.85
N TYR A 14 1.30 -12.65 -9.73
CA TYR A 14 0.81 -11.45 -10.40
C TYR A 14 0.29 -11.79 -11.79
N ARG A 15 -0.49 -10.87 -12.36
CA ARG A 15 -1.12 -11.10 -13.66
C ARG A 15 -0.07 -11.04 -14.75
N GLU A 16 -0.13 -11.98 -15.68
CA GLU A 16 0.82 -12.04 -16.80
C GLU A 16 0.34 -11.18 -17.97
N ASP A 17 -0.93 -10.82 -18.01
CA ASP A 17 -1.51 -10.01 -19.06
C ASP A 17 -1.28 -8.51 -18.83
N VAL A 18 -0.65 -8.14 -17.74
CA VAL A 18 -0.36 -6.75 -17.39
C VAL A 18 1.14 -6.59 -17.31
N ARG A 19 1.68 -5.56 -17.91
CA ARG A 19 3.12 -5.28 -17.84
C ARG A 19 3.44 -3.95 -17.16
N THR A 20 2.55 -2.99 -17.31
CA THR A 20 2.82 -1.64 -16.83
C THR A 20 1.64 -1.11 -16.05
N VAL A 21 1.94 -0.22 -15.11
CA VAL A 21 0.94 0.43 -14.29
C VAL A 21 1.32 1.88 -14.08
N ALA A 22 0.34 2.75 -14.19
CA ALA A 22 0.50 4.15 -13.81
C ALA A 22 -0.02 4.31 -12.38
N VAL A 23 0.70 5.07 -11.58
CA VAL A 23 0.31 5.32 -10.19
C VAL A 23 0.33 6.83 -9.95
N PRO A 24 -0.77 7.51 -10.27
CA PRO A 24 -0.86 8.95 -9.96
C PRO A 24 -0.84 9.16 -8.46
N ILE A 25 -0.46 10.36 -8.04
CA ILE A 25 -0.45 10.71 -6.63
C ILE A 25 -1.84 10.46 -6.05
N PHE A 26 -1.89 9.76 -4.93
CA PHE A 26 -3.15 9.52 -4.23
C PHE A 26 -3.71 10.86 -3.76
N THR A 27 -5.00 11.02 -3.84
CA THR A 27 -5.66 12.20 -3.28
C THR A 27 -5.86 12.01 -1.79
N THR A 28 -6.10 13.08 -1.07
CA THR A 28 -6.31 12.97 0.36
C THR A 28 -7.47 13.85 0.81
N LYS A 29 -8.26 13.31 1.73
CA LYS A 29 -9.27 14.06 2.43
C LYS A 29 -8.80 14.38 3.84
N SER A 30 -7.62 13.88 4.22
CA SER A 30 -7.09 14.06 5.55
C SER A 30 -6.38 15.40 5.68
N PHE A 31 -6.29 15.90 6.90
CA PHE A 31 -5.53 17.11 7.19
C PHE A 31 -4.03 16.82 7.29
N HIS A 32 -3.61 15.54 7.21
CA HIS A 32 -2.21 15.17 7.29
C HIS A 32 -1.57 15.36 5.91
N GLN A 33 -0.99 16.50 5.70
CA GLN A 33 -0.39 16.83 4.41
C GLN A 33 0.91 16.04 4.20
N GLY A 34 1.15 15.64 2.99
CA GLY A 34 2.38 14.94 2.62
C GLY A 34 2.28 13.43 2.65
N VAL A 35 1.30 12.86 3.35
CA VAL A 35 1.14 11.41 3.44
C VAL A 35 0.82 10.84 2.05
N GLU A 36 0.06 11.57 1.25
CA GLU A 36 -0.28 11.13 -0.09
C GLU A 36 0.96 10.94 -0.97
N PHE A 37 1.95 11.81 -0.84
CA PHE A 37 3.19 11.69 -1.59
C PHE A 37 4.03 10.52 -1.07
N GLN A 38 4.12 10.37 0.25
CA GLN A 38 4.84 9.27 0.86
C GLN A 38 4.24 7.93 0.47
N LEU A 39 2.92 7.82 0.53
CA LEU A 39 2.24 6.59 0.20
C LEU A 39 2.40 6.24 -1.27
N THR A 40 2.22 7.20 -2.16
CA THR A 40 2.36 6.95 -3.60
C THR A 40 3.78 6.49 -3.93
N LYS A 41 4.78 7.15 -3.34
CA LYS A 41 6.17 6.76 -3.56
C LYS A 41 6.44 5.36 -3.03
N ALA A 42 5.91 5.03 -1.85
CA ALA A 42 6.08 3.71 -1.27
C ALA A 42 5.43 2.63 -2.13
N ILE A 43 4.24 2.92 -2.68
CA ILE A 43 3.54 1.99 -3.56
C ILE A 43 4.38 1.74 -4.82
N VAL A 44 4.90 2.79 -5.43
CA VAL A 44 5.74 2.65 -6.63
C VAL A 44 6.95 1.78 -6.32
N THR A 45 7.62 2.04 -5.21
CA THR A 45 8.78 1.27 -4.80
C THR A 45 8.43 -0.21 -4.60
N GLN A 46 7.30 -0.48 -3.96
CA GLN A 46 6.90 -1.86 -3.69
C GLN A 46 6.43 -2.58 -4.95
N ILE A 47 5.75 -1.90 -5.86
CA ILE A 47 5.37 -2.50 -7.14
C ILE A 47 6.62 -2.97 -7.87
N GLU A 48 7.64 -2.14 -7.92
CA GLU A 48 8.86 -2.49 -8.65
C GLU A 48 9.71 -3.53 -7.91
N ALA A 49 9.61 -3.59 -6.60
CA ALA A 49 10.35 -4.57 -5.82
C ALA A 49 9.67 -5.94 -5.73
N MET A 50 8.34 -5.96 -5.66
CA MET A 50 7.58 -7.18 -5.36
C MET A 50 6.93 -7.80 -6.59
N SER A 51 6.72 -7.03 -7.65
CA SER A 51 5.98 -7.51 -8.82
C SER A 51 6.80 -7.36 -10.09
N PRO A 52 6.39 -8.01 -11.18
CA PRO A 52 7.05 -7.84 -12.47
C PRO A 52 6.58 -6.58 -13.21
N TYR A 53 5.66 -5.81 -12.64
CA TYR A 53 5.12 -4.65 -13.29
C TYR A 53 6.11 -3.49 -13.26
N LYS A 54 6.08 -2.68 -14.30
CA LYS A 54 6.85 -1.44 -14.34
C LYS A 54 5.92 -0.27 -14.19
N VAL A 55 6.34 0.72 -13.40
CA VAL A 55 5.56 1.93 -13.23
C VAL A 55 5.95 2.91 -14.33
N VAL A 56 4.97 3.37 -15.07
CA VAL A 56 5.16 4.27 -16.20
C VAL A 56 4.08 5.34 -16.19
N ASP A 57 4.21 6.31 -17.09
CA ASP A 57 3.22 7.36 -17.22
C ASP A 57 1.92 6.80 -17.76
N ARG A 58 0.83 7.46 -17.43
CA ARG A 58 -0.51 7.01 -17.83
C ARG A 58 -0.62 6.76 -19.34
N ASP A 59 0.04 7.59 -20.15
CA ASP A 59 -0.07 7.49 -21.60
C ASP A 59 0.51 6.18 -22.14
N ARG A 60 1.39 5.54 -21.39
CA ARG A 60 2.04 4.31 -21.82
C ARG A 60 1.67 3.10 -20.98
N ALA A 61 0.78 3.28 -20.03
CA ALA A 61 0.45 2.22 -19.07
C ALA A 61 -0.67 1.34 -19.59
N ASP A 62 -0.56 0.05 -19.31
CA ASP A 62 -1.64 -0.90 -19.54
C ASP A 62 -2.75 -0.70 -18.53
N THR A 63 -2.39 -0.33 -17.32
CA THR A 63 -3.32 -0.24 -16.19
C THR A 63 -3.03 0.99 -15.37
N ILE A 64 -3.96 1.35 -14.51
CA ILE A 64 -3.80 2.48 -13.60
C ILE A 64 -4.26 2.10 -12.21
N LEU A 65 -3.47 2.47 -11.21
CA LEU A 65 -3.83 2.33 -9.81
C LEU A 65 -4.11 3.72 -9.27
N GLU A 66 -5.36 3.96 -8.91
CA GLU A 66 -5.79 5.25 -8.37
C GLU A 66 -6.32 5.06 -6.97
N GLY A 67 -6.10 6.03 -6.12
CA GLY A 67 -6.59 5.90 -4.76
C GLY A 67 -6.71 7.23 -4.04
N GLU A 68 -7.30 7.12 -2.87
CA GLU A 68 -7.62 8.26 -2.03
C GLU A 68 -7.37 7.88 -0.59
N ILE A 69 -6.71 8.76 0.16
CA ILE A 69 -6.56 8.57 1.61
C ILE A 69 -7.80 9.16 2.25
N VAL A 70 -8.56 8.29 2.91
CA VAL A 70 -9.81 8.67 3.55
C VAL A 70 -9.56 9.23 4.94
N ASP A 71 -8.64 8.62 5.67
CA ASP A 71 -8.39 9.00 7.05
C ASP A 71 -7.00 8.53 7.50
N VAL A 72 -6.44 9.24 8.47
CA VAL A 72 -5.24 8.84 9.19
C VAL A 72 -5.61 8.87 10.66
N ARG A 73 -5.56 7.72 11.31
CA ARG A 73 -6.04 7.57 12.69
C ARG A 73 -4.90 7.23 13.63
N THR A 74 -4.93 7.82 14.81
CA THR A 74 -4.01 7.45 15.88
C THR A 74 -4.82 7.14 17.13
N ARG A 75 -4.52 6.01 17.75
CA ARG A 75 -5.23 5.59 18.94
C ARG A 75 -4.24 5.13 20.00
N THR A 76 -4.44 5.57 21.23
CA THR A 76 -3.64 5.12 22.37
C THR A 76 -4.24 3.83 22.92
N VAL A 77 -3.40 2.82 23.11
CA VAL A 77 -3.85 1.51 23.56
C VAL A 77 -3.58 1.31 25.03
N SER A 78 -2.44 1.77 25.53
CA SER A 78 -2.07 1.58 26.92
C SER A 78 -2.77 2.58 27.82
N ARG A 79 -3.28 2.11 28.94
CA ARG A 79 -3.99 2.97 29.89
C ARG A 79 -3.40 2.94 31.27
N ASP A 80 -2.22 2.36 31.45
CA ASP A 80 -1.66 2.27 32.78
C ASP A 80 -1.07 3.62 33.16
N ARG A 81 -1.76 4.31 34.07
CA ARG A 81 -1.36 5.66 34.47
C ARG A 81 -0.23 5.65 35.51
N ASP A 82 -0.02 4.53 36.17
CA ASP A 82 0.90 4.49 37.27
C ASP A 82 2.23 3.88 36.89
N SER A 83 2.37 3.40 35.67
CA SER A 83 3.59 2.75 35.27
C SER A 83 4.45 3.68 34.45
N ALA A 84 5.76 3.47 34.53
CA ALA A 84 6.69 4.19 33.68
C ALA A 84 6.81 3.53 32.31
N VAL A 85 5.95 2.58 31.99
CA VAL A 85 5.98 1.89 30.72
C VAL A 85 5.53 2.83 29.62
N PRO A 86 6.22 2.88 28.49
CA PRO A 86 5.81 3.73 27.38
C PRO A 86 4.42 3.36 26.89
N GLN A 87 3.68 4.36 26.47
CA GLN A 87 2.35 4.14 25.94
C GLN A 87 2.44 3.60 24.51
N GLU A 88 1.64 2.61 24.24
CA GLU A 88 1.50 2.10 22.89
C GLU A 88 0.49 2.93 22.13
N GLN A 89 0.82 3.27 20.91
CA GLN A 89 -0.11 3.93 20.01
C GLN A 89 -0.23 3.11 18.73
N ILE A 90 -1.43 3.08 18.19
CA ILE A 90 -1.69 2.45 16.91
C ILE A 90 -2.00 3.55 15.92
N GLN A 91 -1.27 3.58 14.82
CA GLN A 91 -1.57 4.50 13.74
C GLN A 91 -2.06 3.70 12.55
N GLY A 92 -3.21 4.08 12.02
CA GLY A 92 -3.82 3.45 10.87
C GLY A 92 -4.03 4.45 9.76
N ILE A 93 -3.83 3.99 8.54
CA ILE A 93 -4.12 4.79 7.35
C ILE A 93 -5.18 4.04 6.57
N VAL A 94 -6.28 4.74 6.26
CA VAL A 94 -7.43 4.17 5.57
C VAL A 94 -7.49 4.75 4.17
N VAL A 95 -7.57 3.88 3.18
CA VAL A 95 -7.61 4.29 1.78
C VAL A 95 -8.73 3.60 1.02
N ASN A 96 -9.15 4.25 -0.05
CA ASN A 96 -9.92 3.59 -1.10
C ASN A 96 -9.01 3.52 -2.30
N PHE A 97 -9.01 2.41 -3.02
CA PHE A 97 -8.23 2.33 -4.25
C PHE A 97 -8.91 1.46 -5.29
N VAL A 98 -8.57 1.72 -6.54
CA VAL A 98 -9.05 0.93 -7.66
C VAL A 98 -7.89 0.72 -8.63
N TRP A 99 -7.76 -0.51 -9.11
CA TRP A 99 -6.79 -0.85 -10.13
C TRP A 99 -7.57 -1.27 -11.38
N LYS A 100 -7.35 -0.56 -12.45
CA LYS A 100 -8.18 -0.69 -13.65
C LYS A 100 -7.32 -0.91 -14.88
N ASP A 101 -7.79 -1.77 -15.78
CA ASP A 101 -7.16 -1.98 -17.08
C ASP A 101 -7.57 -0.84 -18.01
N LEU A 102 -6.60 -0.08 -18.48
CA LEU A 102 -6.86 1.07 -19.35
C LEU A 102 -7.20 0.64 -20.78
N ARG A 103 -6.88 -0.58 -21.15
CA ARG A 103 -7.14 -1.09 -22.50
C ARG A 103 -8.59 -1.53 -22.66
N THR A 104 -9.20 -2.02 -21.61
CA THR A 104 -10.56 -2.56 -21.66
C THR A 104 -11.54 -1.84 -20.75
N GLY A 105 -11.05 -1.04 -19.81
CA GLY A 105 -11.89 -0.39 -18.81
C GLY A 105 -12.29 -1.31 -17.66
N LYS A 106 -11.80 -2.56 -17.65
CA LYS A 106 -12.19 -3.50 -16.62
C LYS A 106 -11.49 -3.19 -15.31
N ILE A 107 -12.23 -3.28 -14.21
CA ILE A 107 -11.67 -3.14 -12.88
C ILE A 107 -11.02 -4.46 -12.49
N LEU A 108 -9.74 -4.41 -12.20
CA LEU A 108 -8.97 -5.59 -11.83
C LEU A 108 -9.00 -5.84 -10.32
N GLN A 109 -9.04 -4.76 -9.54
CA GLN A 109 -9.15 -4.86 -8.09
C GLN A 109 -9.73 -3.55 -7.56
N GLN A 110 -10.53 -3.60 -6.53
CA GLN A 110 -11.10 -2.41 -5.90
C GLN A 110 -11.35 -2.69 -4.44
N LYS A 111 -10.92 -1.78 -3.58
CA LYS A 111 -11.13 -1.88 -2.14
C LYS A 111 -11.58 -0.54 -1.59
N TYR A 112 -12.53 -0.60 -0.65
CA TYR A 112 -12.98 0.58 0.08
C TYR A 112 -12.62 0.41 1.54
N ASN A 113 -12.24 1.49 2.17
CA ASN A 113 -11.87 1.50 3.59
C ASN A 113 -10.82 0.45 3.93
N PHE A 114 -9.85 0.31 3.05
CA PHE A 114 -8.74 -0.60 3.22
C PHE A 114 -7.77 0.03 4.21
N GLU A 115 -7.49 -0.67 5.28
CA GLU A 115 -6.72 -0.10 6.38
C GLU A 115 -5.58 -1.00 6.79
N GLU A 116 -4.42 -0.40 7.05
CA GLU A 116 -3.31 -1.05 7.71
C GLU A 116 -2.90 -0.21 8.90
N SER A 117 -2.53 -0.88 9.98
CA SER A 117 -2.16 -0.22 11.22
C SER A 117 -0.78 -0.66 11.68
N LYS A 118 -0.11 0.22 12.38
CA LYS A 118 1.20 -0.08 12.96
C LYS A 118 1.26 0.43 14.38
N VAL A 119 1.77 -0.40 15.29
CA VAL A 119 1.99 -0.02 16.67
C VAL A 119 3.32 0.73 16.77
N PHE A 120 3.36 1.79 17.52
CA PHE A 120 4.61 2.49 17.80
C PHE A 120 4.61 3.04 19.25
N TYR A 121 5.81 3.39 19.71
CA TYR A 121 6.02 3.80 21.09
C TYR A 121 6.70 5.17 21.07
N PRO A 122 5.97 6.26 21.09
CA PRO A 122 6.55 7.60 20.96
C PRO A 122 7.58 7.92 22.05
N THR A 123 7.47 7.28 23.21
CA THR A 123 8.40 7.56 24.33
C THR A 123 9.69 6.78 24.22
N LEU A 124 9.86 5.92 23.23
CA LEU A 124 11.07 5.12 23.04
C LEU A 124 11.84 5.62 21.82
N ALA A 125 11.97 6.90 21.69
CA ALA A 125 12.65 7.53 20.56
C ALA A 125 11.93 7.35 19.22
N GLU A 126 10.76 6.76 19.21
CA GLU A 126 9.94 6.74 18.03
C GLU A 126 9.10 8.00 17.98
N SER A 127 9.06 8.67 16.86
CA SER A 127 8.24 9.84 16.69
C SER A 127 6.99 9.49 15.93
N GLN A 128 6.03 10.41 15.94
CA GLN A 128 4.84 10.24 15.12
C GLN A 128 5.22 10.14 13.63
N PHE A 129 6.26 10.85 13.24
CA PHE A 129 6.75 10.78 11.87
C PHE A 129 7.21 9.35 11.54
N THR A 130 7.97 8.72 12.43
CA THR A 130 8.42 7.34 12.22
C THR A 130 7.24 6.37 12.16
N GLY A 131 6.26 6.55 13.04
CA GLY A 131 5.05 5.73 13.04
C GLY A 131 4.29 5.87 11.74
N THR A 132 4.15 7.09 11.23
CA THR A 132 3.47 7.35 9.97
C THR A 132 4.22 6.67 8.82
N GLN A 133 5.53 6.78 8.78
CA GLN A 133 6.33 6.17 7.74
C GLN A 133 6.18 4.65 7.74
N SER A 134 6.20 4.03 8.91
CA SER A 134 6.02 2.58 9.02
C SER A 134 4.63 2.15 8.57
N SER A 135 3.60 2.92 8.90
CA SER A 135 2.23 2.63 8.48
C SER A 135 2.07 2.77 6.96
N VAL A 136 2.72 3.78 6.38
CA VAL A 136 2.70 4.01 4.94
C VAL A 136 3.36 2.83 4.22
N GLU A 137 4.50 2.37 4.71
CA GLU A 137 5.20 1.25 4.08
C GLU A 137 4.40 -0.05 4.18
N ASN A 138 3.80 -0.31 5.34
CA ASN A 138 2.94 -1.46 5.54
C ASN A 138 1.76 -1.42 4.59
N LEU A 139 1.12 -0.27 4.48
CA LEU A 139 -0.03 -0.12 3.61
C LEU A 139 0.36 -0.31 2.15
N ALA A 140 1.51 0.21 1.74
CA ALA A 140 1.98 0.05 0.38
C ALA A 140 2.19 -1.44 0.04
N VAL A 141 2.80 -2.19 0.94
CA VAL A 141 2.98 -3.63 0.75
C VAL A 141 1.62 -4.33 0.63
N SER A 142 0.68 -3.98 1.49
CA SER A 142 -0.65 -4.60 1.46
C SER A 142 -1.41 -4.28 0.19
N ILE A 143 -1.31 -3.05 -0.30
CA ILE A 143 -1.96 -2.68 -1.57
C ILE A 143 -1.37 -3.50 -2.72
N VAL A 144 -0.04 -3.63 -2.77
CA VAL A 144 0.59 -4.40 -3.84
C VAL A 144 0.22 -5.88 -3.74
N HIS A 145 0.07 -6.41 -2.53
CA HIS A 145 -0.41 -7.78 -2.38
C HIS A 145 -1.82 -7.96 -2.96
N GLU A 146 -2.67 -6.93 -2.84
CA GLU A 146 -4.01 -7.00 -3.42
C GLU A 146 -3.99 -6.94 -4.95
N MET A 147 -2.87 -6.59 -5.56
CA MET A 147 -2.72 -6.60 -7.01
C MET A 147 -2.31 -7.97 -7.55
N GLN A 148 -2.17 -8.97 -6.70
CA GLN A 148 -1.89 -10.32 -7.15
C GLN A 148 -3.09 -10.88 -7.91
N ALA A 149 -2.81 -11.79 -8.80
CA ALA A 149 -3.87 -12.42 -9.57
C ALA A 149 -4.77 -13.27 -8.65
N ASP A 150 -6.03 -13.32 -9.01
CA ASP A 150 -6.97 -14.11 -8.26
C ASP A 150 -6.98 -15.51 -8.88
N TRP A 151 -6.27 -16.42 -8.28
CA TRP A 151 -6.16 -17.79 -8.79
C TRP A 151 -7.21 -18.72 -8.14
#